data_5f1ab0f086defe3af074c74919026001
#
_entry.id   5f1ab0f086defe3af074c74919026001
#
_cell.length_a   1.000
_cell.length_b   1.000
_cell.length_c   1.000
_cell.angle_alpha   90.00
_cell.angle_beta   90.00
_cell.angle_gamma   90.00
#
_symmetry.space_group_name_H-M   'P 1'
#
loop_
_entity.id
_entity.type
_entity.pdbx_description
1 polymer ?
#
loop_
_entity_poly.entity_id
_entity_poly.type
_entity_poly.pdbx_seq_one_letter_code
_entity_poly.pdbx_strand_id
1 'polypeptide(L)'
;MVSPTPISPTTPQQASGRPGMGSIPYFDASETQVGTTFRVWGQFASSIYVAGDFNGWSRTANPLVSEGNGYWSADIPNALKGQKYRYVIASPFVSGVQWRTDPYCKRVLDNTGGDGIITGDSFDWGTNRFAMPAWNELVIYELHVASFNRNSPHPGTFDSIIEKLGILKDLGINAIELLPIFGFPGPFSLGYNPALPFDIESNYGEPDDFKAFVKKAHEYGIAIILDVVYNHFGPSDLDTSLWRFDGWSENGKGGIYFYNDRRSYTPFGDRPDFGRGEVRQFIRDNALMWLEEYQLDGLRFDSTVNIRNIYGNNNDPGNDLPEGWSLMQWINNEIDRRMPWKLTIAEDLQNNEWINRSTGAGGAGFDSQWGSFFYYSIFNAIVAPTDDARNMNSIRDAIYQRFETDAWKRVIYSENHDEVASLNKKLRLPEAIWLGHADSWFARKRSTLAAAIIMTAPGIPMIFMGQEFLEWGSWSDSGSLDWSKKDRFSGIWNLYQALIRLRRNWFNNTRGLRGQPVNVFHVNNTNKVMAYHRWDQGGAGDDVVVVLNLADRSYDSYSIGFPRGGTWYV
;
A
#
# COMPACT_ATOMS: atom_id res chain seq x y z
N MET A 1 3.62 52.98 -20.95
CA MET A 1 4.41 51.77 -20.68
C MET A 1 5.33 52.09 -19.51
N VAL A 2 5.00 51.61 -18.32
CA VAL A 2 5.85 51.74 -17.12
C VAL A 2 6.82 50.58 -17.17
N SER A 3 8.13 50.90 -17.28
CA SER A 3 9.20 49.90 -17.20
C SER A 3 9.15 49.20 -15.83
N PRO A 4 9.24 47.89 -15.77
CA PRO A 4 9.32 47.20 -14.48
C PRO A 4 10.60 47.60 -13.76
N THR A 5 10.46 48.05 -12.53
CA THR A 5 11.60 48.36 -11.62
C THR A 5 12.42 47.07 -11.41
N PRO A 6 13.75 47.12 -11.54
CA PRO A 6 14.59 45.97 -11.25
C PRO A 6 14.42 45.59 -9.77
N ILE A 7 14.04 44.36 -9.52
CA ILE A 7 14.00 43.79 -8.17
C ILE A 7 15.46 43.67 -7.71
N SER A 8 15.85 44.45 -6.70
CA SER A 8 17.18 44.32 -6.06
C SER A 8 17.33 42.91 -5.49
N PRO A 9 18.50 42.29 -5.65
CA PRO A 9 18.75 40.97 -5.02
C PRO A 9 18.58 41.12 -3.51
N THR A 10 17.62 40.42 -2.95
CA THR A 10 17.48 40.32 -1.49
C THR A 10 18.72 39.64 -0.93
N THR A 11 19.28 40.16 0.14
CA THR A 11 20.40 39.52 0.87
C THR A 11 19.92 38.13 1.28
N PRO A 12 20.73 37.06 1.07
CA PRO A 12 20.34 35.72 1.47
C PRO A 12 19.97 35.70 2.95
N GLN A 13 18.71 35.36 3.26
CA GLN A 13 18.26 35.29 4.63
C GLN A 13 18.20 33.81 5.02
N GLN A 14 18.94 33.44 6.05
CA GLN A 14 18.95 32.10 6.59
C GLN A 14 17.54 31.73 7.06
N ALA A 15 17.11 30.49 6.80
CA ALA A 15 15.83 30.02 7.28
C ALA A 15 15.70 30.18 8.80
N SER A 16 14.50 30.53 9.25
CA SER A 16 14.18 30.81 10.66
C SER A 16 14.18 29.57 11.56
N GLY A 17 14.82 28.45 11.14
CA GLY A 17 14.94 27.22 11.92
C GLY A 17 13.66 26.39 11.98
N ARG A 18 12.73 26.55 11.03
CA ARG A 18 11.54 25.72 10.94
C ARG A 18 11.92 24.27 10.63
N PRO A 19 11.43 23.30 11.40
CA PRO A 19 11.71 21.90 11.13
C PRO A 19 10.97 21.42 9.88
N GLY A 20 11.59 20.49 9.14
CA GLY A 20 11.01 19.84 7.96
C GLY A 20 11.82 20.06 6.70
N MET A 21 11.44 19.33 5.65
CA MET A 21 12.04 19.38 4.33
C MET A 21 10.98 19.80 3.31
N GLY A 22 11.42 20.23 2.13
CA GLY A 22 10.52 20.67 1.05
C GLY A 22 10.06 22.11 1.22
N SER A 23 8.86 22.41 0.78
CA SER A 23 8.22 23.71 0.87
C SER A 23 7.30 23.79 2.09
N ILE A 24 7.63 24.65 3.04
CA ILE A 24 6.94 24.77 4.33
C ILE A 24 6.34 26.17 4.43
N PRO A 25 5.01 26.35 4.24
CA PRO A 25 4.35 27.64 4.40
C PRO A 25 4.55 28.22 5.81
N TYR A 26 4.69 29.55 5.90
CA TYR A 26 4.67 30.22 7.19
C TYR A 26 3.70 31.39 7.20
N PHE A 27 3.22 31.71 8.39
CA PHE A 27 2.08 32.58 8.62
C PHE A 27 2.46 33.73 9.54
N ASP A 28 1.76 34.85 9.43
CA ASP A 28 1.82 35.95 10.38
C ASP A 28 0.92 35.69 11.61
N ALA A 29 0.86 36.67 12.50
CA ALA A 29 0.06 36.58 13.73
C ALA A 29 -1.46 36.54 13.47
N SER A 30 -1.91 36.84 12.26
CA SER A 30 -3.33 36.75 11.83
C SER A 30 -3.65 35.45 11.11
N GLU A 31 -2.74 34.47 11.14
CA GLU A 31 -2.83 33.20 10.43
C GLU A 31 -2.89 33.34 8.89
N THR A 32 -2.40 34.47 8.37
CA THR A 32 -2.28 34.68 6.92
C THR A 32 -0.91 34.19 6.46
N GLN A 33 -0.88 33.34 5.41
CA GLN A 33 0.39 32.91 4.82
C GLN A 33 1.13 34.13 4.22
N VAL A 34 2.36 34.34 4.67
CA VAL A 34 3.21 35.47 4.22
C VAL A 34 4.44 35.02 3.45
N GLY A 35 4.68 33.71 3.36
CA GLY A 35 5.80 33.14 2.60
C GLY A 35 5.93 31.64 2.78
N THR A 36 7.02 31.10 2.24
CA THR A 36 7.37 29.68 2.31
C THR A 36 8.86 29.54 2.63
N THR A 37 9.18 28.65 3.57
CA THR A 37 10.53 28.15 3.80
C THR A 37 10.78 27.01 2.83
N PHE A 38 11.83 27.11 2.02
CA PHE A 38 12.32 26.02 1.17
C PHE A 38 13.53 25.39 1.81
N ARG A 39 13.53 24.07 1.96
CA ARG A 39 14.65 23.31 2.51
C ARG A 39 14.89 22.04 1.74
N VAL A 40 16.12 21.81 1.27
CA VAL A 40 16.47 20.69 0.41
C VAL A 40 17.86 20.15 0.76
N TRP A 41 18.07 18.84 0.48
CA TRP A 41 19.37 18.20 0.61
C TRP A 41 20.02 18.04 -0.77
N GLY A 42 21.19 18.65 -0.95
CA GLY A 42 22.03 18.56 -2.13
C GLY A 42 23.50 18.53 -1.68
N GLN A 43 23.98 17.33 -1.34
CA GLN A 43 25.26 17.08 -0.67
C GLN A 43 26.47 17.71 -1.39
N PHE A 44 26.45 17.66 -2.72
CA PHE A 44 27.57 18.10 -3.55
C PHE A 44 27.23 19.34 -4.40
N ALA A 45 26.13 20.00 -4.11
CA ALA A 45 25.80 21.26 -4.75
C ALA A 45 26.79 22.36 -4.36
N SER A 46 27.18 23.19 -5.31
CA SER A 46 27.96 24.41 -5.07
C SER A 46 27.07 25.63 -4.79
N SER A 47 25.87 25.64 -5.31
CA SER A 47 24.81 26.58 -4.97
C SER A 47 23.45 26.01 -5.33
N ILE A 48 22.42 26.40 -4.56
CA ILE A 48 21.02 26.07 -4.84
C ILE A 48 20.20 27.36 -4.77
N TYR A 49 19.33 27.53 -5.75
CA TYR A 49 18.34 28.60 -5.79
C TYR A 49 16.95 28.00 -5.89
N VAL A 50 15.92 28.75 -5.48
CA VAL A 50 14.52 28.40 -5.77
C VAL A 50 13.96 29.42 -6.76
N ALA A 51 13.40 28.91 -7.85
CA ALA A 51 12.74 29.70 -8.89
C ALA A 51 11.27 29.29 -8.98
N GLY A 52 10.39 30.24 -9.18
CA GLY A 52 8.97 30.00 -9.28
C GLY A 52 8.17 31.24 -9.66
N ASP A 53 6.84 31.13 -9.62
CA ASP A 53 5.93 32.23 -9.97
C ASP A 53 6.19 33.49 -9.12
N PHE A 54 6.57 33.29 -7.85
CA PHE A 54 6.85 34.39 -6.89
C PHE A 54 8.04 35.26 -7.27
N ASN A 55 8.92 34.82 -8.16
CA ASN A 55 10.10 35.58 -8.59
C ASN A 55 10.25 35.65 -10.13
N GLY A 56 9.19 35.34 -10.88
CA GLY A 56 9.20 35.31 -12.34
C GLY A 56 10.19 34.29 -12.92
N TRP A 57 10.38 33.17 -12.23
CA TRP A 57 11.27 32.07 -12.62
C TRP A 57 12.75 32.49 -12.74
N SER A 58 13.16 33.47 -11.94
CA SER A 58 14.55 33.91 -11.88
C SER A 58 15.43 32.80 -11.30
N ARG A 59 16.50 32.45 -12.03
CA ARG A 59 17.48 31.42 -11.63
C ARG A 59 18.38 31.85 -10.49
N THR A 60 18.38 33.13 -10.10
CA THR A 60 19.36 33.69 -9.18
C THR A 60 18.77 34.63 -8.13
N ALA A 61 17.48 34.97 -8.22
CA ALA A 61 16.86 35.95 -7.31
C ALA A 61 16.76 35.42 -5.86
N ASN A 62 16.55 34.12 -5.68
CA ASN A 62 16.34 33.52 -4.36
C ASN A 62 17.35 32.40 -4.08
N PRO A 63 18.60 32.76 -3.66
CA PRO A 63 19.57 31.76 -3.24
C PRO A 63 19.16 31.12 -1.91
N LEU A 64 19.41 29.82 -1.78
CA LEU A 64 19.37 29.12 -0.51
C LEU A 64 20.72 29.23 0.18
N VAL A 65 20.71 29.27 1.50
CA VAL A 65 21.91 29.31 2.37
C VAL A 65 22.23 27.90 2.84
N SER A 66 23.51 27.53 2.76
CA SER A 66 23.96 26.24 3.28
C SER A 66 23.86 26.19 4.81
N GLU A 67 23.23 25.14 5.31
CA GLU A 67 23.19 24.82 6.75
C GLU A 67 24.37 23.92 7.19
N GLY A 68 25.17 23.46 6.23
CA GLY A 68 26.16 22.40 6.43
C GLY A 68 25.57 21.01 6.12
N ASN A 69 26.43 20.01 6.04
CA ASN A 69 26.05 18.59 5.75
C ASN A 69 25.19 18.41 4.49
N GLY A 70 25.32 19.33 3.52
CA GLY A 70 24.55 19.27 2.26
C GLY A 70 23.11 19.80 2.35
N TYR A 71 22.68 20.32 3.49
CA TYR A 71 21.37 20.97 3.61
C TYR A 71 21.43 22.43 3.21
N TRP A 72 20.37 22.88 2.53
CA TRP A 72 20.21 24.23 2.02
C TRP A 72 18.81 24.73 2.31
N SER A 73 18.67 25.98 2.78
CA SER A 73 17.34 26.56 3.05
C SER A 73 17.31 28.07 2.87
N ALA A 74 16.08 28.58 2.66
CA ALA A 74 15.77 30.00 2.72
C ALA A 74 14.30 30.22 3.05
N ASP A 75 13.99 31.33 3.75
CA ASP A 75 12.63 31.87 3.87
C ASP A 75 12.38 32.82 2.71
N ILE A 76 11.37 32.53 1.90
CA ILE A 76 11.01 33.32 0.73
C ILE A 76 9.68 34.01 0.96
N PRO A 77 9.67 35.33 1.26
CA PRO A 77 8.44 36.10 1.39
C PRO A 77 7.66 36.11 0.08
N ASN A 78 6.34 36.11 0.19
CA ASN A 78 5.40 36.11 -0.94
C ASN A 78 5.43 34.84 -1.83
N ALA A 79 6.15 33.79 -1.44
CA ALA A 79 5.99 32.46 -2.02
C ALA A 79 4.77 31.80 -1.34
N LEU A 80 3.63 31.77 -2.03
CA LEU A 80 2.32 31.45 -1.46
C LEU A 80 1.76 30.13 -2.01
N LYS A 81 0.81 29.53 -1.30
CA LYS A 81 0.06 28.33 -1.72
C LYS A 81 -0.46 28.49 -3.17
N GLY A 82 -0.30 27.44 -3.96
CA GLY A 82 -0.73 27.37 -5.36
C GLY A 82 0.31 27.84 -6.37
N GLN A 83 1.37 28.52 -5.93
CA GLN A 83 2.43 28.95 -6.83
C GLN A 83 3.37 27.77 -7.16
N LYS A 84 3.88 27.80 -8.39
CA LYS A 84 4.80 26.80 -8.93
C LYS A 84 6.25 27.13 -8.57
N TYR A 85 7.07 26.08 -8.41
CA TYR A 85 8.50 26.27 -8.14
C TYR A 85 9.35 25.07 -8.58
N ARG A 86 10.65 25.31 -8.72
CA ARG A 86 11.72 24.29 -8.84
C ARG A 86 12.99 24.76 -8.15
N TYR A 87 13.86 23.82 -7.86
CA TYR A 87 15.23 24.13 -7.50
C TYR A 87 16.10 24.29 -8.75
N VAL A 88 17.04 25.24 -8.68
CA VAL A 88 18.08 25.48 -9.68
C VAL A 88 19.42 25.17 -9.01
N ILE A 89 20.07 24.10 -9.40
CA ILE A 89 21.25 23.54 -8.72
C ILE A 89 22.46 23.68 -9.61
N ALA A 90 23.54 24.29 -9.10
CA ALA A 90 24.86 24.23 -9.70
C ALA A 90 25.73 23.23 -8.94
N SER A 91 26.57 22.50 -9.65
CA SER A 91 27.43 21.46 -9.09
C SER A 91 28.72 21.36 -9.92
N PRO A 92 29.86 20.98 -9.31
CA PRO A 92 31.10 20.78 -10.05
C PRO A 92 31.08 19.55 -10.97
N PHE A 93 30.05 18.70 -10.87
CA PHE A 93 29.92 17.45 -11.62
C PHE A 93 29.18 17.60 -12.95
N VAL A 94 28.53 18.73 -13.18
CA VAL A 94 27.76 19.00 -14.41
C VAL A 94 28.04 20.42 -14.91
N SER A 95 28.01 20.61 -16.24
CA SER A 95 28.16 21.95 -16.79
C SER A 95 26.82 22.71 -16.71
N GLY A 96 26.89 23.98 -16.27
CA GLY A 96 25.71 24.82 -16.12
C GLY A 96 24.89 24.52 -14.85
N VAL A 97 23.60 24.73 -14.94
CA VAL A 97 22.66 24.49 -13.83
C VAL A 97 21.63 23.42 -14.22
N GLN A 98 21.20 22.69 -13.21
CA GLN A 98 20.15 21.69 -13.34
C GLN A 98 18.85 22.20 -12.71
N TRP A 99 17.74 22.01 -13.39
CA TRP A 99 16.41 22.21 -12.83
C TRP A 99 15.95 20.91 -12.16
N ARG A 100 15.50 20.99 -10.90
CA ARG A 100 15.07 19.83 -10.12
C ARG A 100 13.72 20.08 -9.48
N THR A 101 12.81 19.12 -9.63
CA THR A 101 11.60 19.04 -8.81
C THR A 101 11.99 18.76 -7.36
N ASP A 102 11.29 19.34 -6.42
CA ASP A 102 11.52 19.09 -5.00
C ASP A 102 11.18 17.64 -4.64
N PRO A 103 12.13 16.85 -4.09
CA PRO A 103 11.87 15.48 -3.69
C PRO A 103 10.75 15.32 -2.63
N TYR A 104 10.51 16.34 -1.83
CA TYR A 104 9.45 16.39 -0.80
C TYR A 104 8.15 17.05 -1.28
N CYS A 105 8.04 17.34 -2.57
CA CYS A 105 6.85 17.99 -3.10
C CYS A 105 5.64 17.06 -3.04
N LYS A 106 4.53 17.57 -2.47
CA LYS A 106 3.27 16.82 -2.29
C LYS A 106 2.34 16.95 -3.49
N ARG A 107 2.65 17.82 -4.42
CA ARG A 107 1.90 18.04 -5.65
C ARG A 107 2.81 18.51 -6.77
N VAL A 108 2.87 17.78 -7.85
CA VAL A 108 3.66 18.10 -9.03
C VAL A 108 2.74 18.17 -10.25
N LEU A 109 2.96 19.16 -11.11
CA LEU A 109 2.26 19.22 -12.41
C LEU A 109 2.82 18.13 -13.32
N ASP A 110 1.91 17.44 -14.02
CA ASP A 110 2.24 16.43 -15.03
C ASP A 110 3.02 15.21 -14.48
N ASN A 111 3.00 14.96 -13.18
CA ASN A 111 3.44 13.76 -12.44
C ASN A 111 4.92 13.34 -12.55
N THR A 112 5.71 13.89 -13.49
CA THR A 112 6.99 13.28 -13.87
C THR A 112 8.07 14.32 -14.11
N GLY A 113 8.39 15.06 -13.05
CA GLY A 113 9.43 16.08 -13.14
C GLY A 113 8.90 17.42 -13.64
N GLY A 114 7.61 17.65 -13.50
CA GLY A 114 6.96 18.92 -13.64
C GLY A 114 7.33 19.93 -12.56
N ASP A 115 6.65 21.07 -12.57
CA ASP A 115 6.82 22.08 -11.54
C ASP A 115 6.14 21.63 -10.25
N GLY A 116 6.84 21.71 -9.13
CA GLY A 116 6.24 21.53 -7.82
C GLY A 116 5.28 22.68 -7.50
N ILE A 117 4.24 22.40 -6.74
CA ILE A 117 3.26 23.39 -6.29
C ILE A 117 3.35 23.50 -4.77
N ILE A 118 3.42 24.76 -4.27
CA ILE A 118 3.37 25.00 -2.83
C ILE A 118 1.98 24.62 -2.32
N THR A 119 1.92 23.57 -1.49
CA THR A 119 0.68 23.11 -0.83
C THR A 119 0.54 23.75 0.54
N GLY A 120 -0.69 23.81 1.06
CA GLY A 120 -0.94 24.16 2.47
C GLY A 120 -1.25 22.91 3.28
N ASP A 121 -1.05 23.00 4.58
CA ASP A 121 -1.31 21.86 5.50
C ASP A 121 -2.72 21.89 6.11
N SER A 122 -3.51 22.92 5.81
CA SER A 122 -4.86 23.08 6.36
C SER A 122 -5.89 22.29 5.55
N PHE A 123 -6.44 21.24 6.18
CA PHE A 123 -7.61 20.51 5.68
C PHE A 123 -8.61 20.34 6.82
N ASP A 124 -9.89 20.57 6.58
CA ASP A 124 -10.94 20.38 7.58
C ASP A 124 -11.33 18.90 7.71
N TRP A 125 -10.72 18.22 8.64
CA TRP A 125 -11.06 16.84 9.01
C TRP A 125 -12.41 16.71 9.71
N GLY A 126 -13.04 17.81 10.11
CA GLY A 126 -14.27 17.82 10.89
C GLY A 126 -14.09 17.29 12.31
N THR A 127 -15.20 16.91 12.93
CA THR A 127 -15.24 16.44 14.32
C THR A 127 -15.37 14.93 14.46
N ASN A 128 -15.58 14.21 13.37
CA ASN A 128 -15.70 12.75 13.40
C ASN A 128 -14.36 12.12 13.78
N ARG A 129 -14.37 11.26 14.82
CA ARG A 129 -13.18 10.52 15.23
C ARG A 129 -13.34 9.08 14.80
N PHE A 130 -12.60 8.69 13.77
CA PHE A 130 -12.50 7.30 13.36
C PHE A 130 -11.65 6.51 14.37
N ALA A 131 -12.06 5.28 14.66
CA ALA A 131 -11.28 4.32 15.42
C ALA A 131 -11.02 3.10 14.54
N MET A 132 -9.74 2.75 14.39
CA MET A 132 -9.32 1.54 13.66
C MET A 132 -10.04 0.31 14.23
N PRO A 133 -10.69 -0.53 13.41
CA PRO A 133 -11.22 -1.81 13.86
C PRO A 133 -10.13 -2.71 14.47
N ALA A 134 -10.51 -3.57 15.42
CA ALA A 134 -9.58 -4.57 15.93
C ALA A 134 -9.08 -5.49 14.78
N TRP A 135 -7.81 -5.85 14.78
CA TRP A 135 -7.18 -6.58 13.65
C TRP A 135 -7.84 -7.94 13.39
N ASN A 136 -8.35 -8.59 14.41
CA ASN A 136 -9.13 -9.83 14.27
C ASN A 136 -10.53 -9.63 13.66
N GLU A 137 -10.98 -8.39 13.47
CA GLU A 137 -12.22 -8.03 12.80
C GLU A 137 -12.01 -7.50 11.39
N LEU A 138 -10.76 -7.25 10.99
CA LEU A 138 -10.47 -6.70 9.68
C LEU A 138 -10.90 -7.65 8.56
N VAL A 139 -11.49 -7.06 7.54
CA VAL A 139 -11.69 -7.63 6.21
C VAL A 139 -11.21 -6.57 5.23
N ILE A 140 -10.06 -6.82 4.63
CA ILE A 140 -9.39 -5.89 3.72
C ILE A 140 -9.96 -6.04 2.31
N TYR A 141 -10.14 -4.92 1.63
CA TYR A 141 -10.49 -4.84 0.23
C TYR A 141 -9.35 -4.15 -0.53
N GLU A 142 -8.57 -4.92 -1.28
CA GLU A 142 -7.46 -4.42 -2.09
C GLU A 142 -8.03 -3.73 -3.34
N LEU A 143 -7.61 -2.47 -3.59
CA LEU A 143 -8.23 -1.59 -4.56
C LEU A 143 -7.19 -0.79 -5.34
N HIS A 144 -7.34 -0.75 -6.68
CA HIS A 144 -6.58 0.10 -7.58
C HIS A 144 -7.44 1.29 -8.05
N VAL A 145 -7.02 2.50 -7.77
CA VAL A 145 -7.81 3.73 -8.02
C VAL A 145 -8.26 3.83 -9.47
N ALA A 146 -7.32 3.73 -10.44
CA ALA A 146 -7.62 3.95 -11.85
C ALA A 146 -8.65 2.98 -12.44
N SER A 147 -8.68 1.72 -11.99
CA SER A 147 -9.50 0.67 -12.61
C SER A 147 -10.75 0.27 -11.80
N PHE A 148 -10.92 0.80 -10.58
CA PHE A 148 -12.03 0.43 -9.70
C PHE A 148 -13.40 0.94 -10.19
N ASN A 149 -13.53 2.26 -10.41
CA ASN A 149 -14.76 2.88 -10.89
C ASN A 149 -14.41 4.02 -11.85
N ARG A 150 -14.14 3.67 -13.09
CA ARG A 150 -13.67 4.63 -14.09
C ARG A 150 -14.71 4.91 -15.16
N ASN A 151 -14.67 6.15 -15.66
CA ASN A 151 -15.37 6.56 -16.87
C ASN A 151 -14.37 6.60 -18.04
N SER A 152 -14.29 5.48 -18.80
CA SER A 152 -13.41 5.39 -19.96
C SER A 152 -13.56 6.61 -20.90
N PRO A 153 -12.45 7.22 -21.45
CA PRO A 153 -11.08 6.67 -21.45
C PRO A 153 -10.20 7.06 -20.24
N HIS A 154 -10.71 7.88 -19.33
CA HIS A 154 -9.92 8.41 -18.21
C HIS A 154 -9.78 7.40 -17.08
N PRO A 155 -8.70 7.44 -16.28
CA PRO A 155 -8.61 6.66 -15.04
C PRO A 155 -9.71 7.02 -14.04
N GLY A 156 -9.98 6.13 -13.10
CA GLY A 156 -10.79 6.42 -11.92
C GLY A 156 -10.08 7.41 -11.00
N THR A 157 -10.83 8.08 -10.15
CA THR A 157 -10.37 9.12 -9.23
C THR A 157 -10.78 8.80 -7.80
N PHE A 158 -10.27 9.55 -6.82
CA PHE A 158 -10.72 9.43 -5.43
C PHE A 158 -12.23 9.69 -5.30
N ASP A 159 -12.76 10.67 -6.02
CA ASP A 159 -14.20 10.94 -6.05
C ASP A 159 -15.00 9.74 -6.59
N SER A 160 -14.49 9.08 -7.63
CA SER A 160 -15.15 7.90 -8.18
C SER A 160 -15.18 6.71 -7.21
N ILE A 161 -14.21 6.62 -6.28
CA ILE A 161 -14.25 5.64 -5.18
C ILE A 161 -15.29 6.06 -4.14
N ILE A 162 -15.35 7.35 -3.79
CA ILE A 162 -16.34 7.87 -2.83
C ILE A 162 -17.77 7.47 -3.22
N GLU A 163 -18.10 7.50 -4.51
CA GLU A 163 -19.41 7.06 -5.03
C GLU A 163 -19.75 5.60 -4.69
N LYS A 164 -18.75 4.75 -4.47
CA LYS A 164 -18.91 3.32 -4.20
C LYS A 164 -18.74 2.94 -2.72
N LEU A 165 -18.32 3.86 -1.85
CA LEU A 165 -18.09 3.55 -0.44
C LEU A 165 -19.34 2.97 0.26
N GLY A 166 -20.53 3.46 -0.10
CA GLY A 166 -21.79 2.91 0.42
C GLY A 166 -21.98 1.42 0.06
N ILE A 167 -21.62 1.04 -1.16
CA ILE A 167 -21.70 -0.35 -1.64
C ILE A 167 -20.69 -1.22 -0.89
N LEU A 168 -19.45 -0.73 -0.69
CA LEU A 168 -18.41 -1.45 0.05
C LEU A 168 -18.77 -1.64 1.52
N LYS A 169 -19.37 -0.62 2.15
CA LYS A 169 -19.94 -0.73 3.50
C LYS A 169 -21.02 -1.79 3.58
N ASP A 170 -21.95 -1.82 2.61
CA ASP A 170 -23.04 -2.80 2.55
C ASP A 170 -22.51 -4.21 2.33
N LEU A 171 -21.44 -4.39 1.57
CA LEU A 171 -20.70 -5.65 1.46
C LEU A 171 -20.20 -6.11 2.82
N GLY A 172 -19.79 -5.17 3.67
CA GLY A 172 -19.37 -5.41 5.04
C GLY A 172 -17.88 -5.31 5.29
N ILE A 173 -17.07 -4.91 4.31
CA ILE A 173 -15.64 -4.65 4.51
C ILE A 173 -15.43 -3.49 5.48
N ASN A 174 -14.28 -3.43 6.13
CA ASN A 174 -13.94 -2.37 7.08
C ASN A 174 -12.52 -1.84 6.95
N ALA A 175 -11.80 -2.28 5.92
CA ALA A 175 -10.53 -1.69 5.51
C ALA A 175 -10.42 -1.74 3.97
N ILE A 176 -9.84 -0.71 3.38
CA ILE A 176 -9.41 -0.65 1.99
C ILE A 176 -7.88 -0.59 2.00
N GLU A 177 -7.22 -1.47 1.24
CA GLU A 177 -5.81 -1.38 0.92
C GLU A 177 -5.69 -0.82 -0.49
N LEU A 178 -5.19 0.41 -0.60
CA LEU A 178 -4.97 1.08 -1.89
C LEU A 178 -3.63 0.64 -2.47
N LEU A 179 -3.61 0.26 -3.74
CA LEU A 179 -2.37 0.19 -4.50
C LEU A 179 -1.70 1.57 -4.51
N PRO A 180 -0.37 1.66 -4.81
CA PRO A 180 0.37 2.91 -4.71
C PRO A 180 -0.29 4.06 -5.49
N ILE A 181 -0.31 5.26 -4.88
CA ILE A 181 -0.95 6.46 -5.42
C ILE A 181 0.06 7.58 -5.71
N PHE A 182 1.35 7.26 -5.70
CA PHE A 182 2.41 8.25 -5.93
C PHE A 182 2.46 8.69 -7.39
N GLY A 183 3.02 9.88 -7.64
CA GLY A 183 3.25 10.36 -9.00
C GLY A 183 4.13 9.38 -9.82
N PHE A 184 3.60 8.93 -10.95
CA PHE A 184 4.24 8.04 -11.92
C PHE A 184 4.05 8.57 -13.35
N PRO A 185 4.85 8.08 -14.33
CA PRO A 185 4.69 8.53 -15.72
C PRO A 185 3.43 7.99 -16.38
N GLY A 186 2.73 8.88 -17.08
CA GLY A 186 1.55 8.54 -17.88
C GLY A 186 0.27 8.40 -17.04
N PRO A 187 -0.88 8.13 -17.70
CA PRO A 187 -2.18 8.13 -17.02
C PRO A 187 -2.55 6.80 -16.35
N PHE A 188 -1.83 5.72 -16.61
CA PHE A 188 -2.09 4.38 -16.07
C PHE A 188 -0.80 3.71 -15.65
N SER A 189 -0.79 3.20 -14.44
CA SER A 189 0.25 2.34 -13.87
C SER A 189 -0.34 1.53 -12.72
N LEU A 190 0.29 0.41 -12.40
CA LEU A 190 0.04 -0.31 -11.15
C LEU A 190 0.47 0.54 -9.92
N GLY A 191 1.29 1.57 -10.12
CA GLY A 191 1.85 2.43 -9.09
C GLY A 191 3.22 2.01 -8.55
N TYR A 192 3.74 0.84 -8.94
CA TYR A 192 5.05 0.32 -8.46
C TYR A 192 6.25 0.87 -9.24
N ASN A 193 6.13 2.09 -9.74
CA ASN A 193 7.21 2.83 -10.39
C ASN A 193 7.22 4.29 -9.88
N PRO A 194 7.34 4.53 -8.56
CA PRO A 194 7.24 5.86 -7.99
C PRO A 194 8.41 6.74 -8.47
N ALA A 195 8.08 7.84 -9.14
CA ALA A 195 9.04 8.88 -9.50
C ALA A 195 9.19 9.92 -8.37
N LEU A 196 8.11 10.19 -7.67
CA LEU A 196 8.01 11.19 -6.60
C LEU A 196 7.17 10.63 -5.44
N PRO A 197 7.80 10.00 -4.43
CA PRO A 197 7.07 9.30 -3.35
C PRO A 197 6.18 10.19 -2.47
N PHE A 198 6.42 11.51 -2.43
CA PHE A 198 5.59 12.45 -1.66
C PHE A 198 4.42 13.02 -2.46
N ASP A 199 4.49 12.96 -3.80
CA ASP A 199 3.46 13.45 -4.70
C ASP A 199 2.28 12.49 -4.76
N ILE A 200 1.09 13.03 -5.03
CA ILE A 200 -0.09 12.24 -5.35
C ILE A 200 -0.31 12.26 -6.86
N GLU A 201 -0.57 11.08 -7.44
CA GLU A 201 -0.86 10.92 -8.85
C GLU A 201 -1.98 11.86 -9.30
N SER A 202 -1.65 12.84 -10.14
CA SER A 202 -2.56 13.92 -10.52
C SER A 202 -3.80 13.44 -11.28
N ASN A 203 -3.72 12.28 -11.97
CA ASN A 203 -4.88 11.67 -12.61
C ASN A 203 -5.89 11.10 -11.61
N TYR A 204 -5.49 10.88 -10.36
CA TYR A 204 -6.38 10.38 -9.30
C TYR A 204 -7.07 11.51 -8.54
N GLY A 205 -6.47 12.70 -8.52
CA GLY A 205 -6.95 13.91 -7.84
C GLY A 205 -5.84 14.68 -7.13
N GLU A 206 -6.24 15.72 -6.44
CA GLU A 206 -5.38 16.60 -5.67
C GLU A 206 -5.14 16.04 -4.26
N PRO A 207 -4.11 16.51 -3.52
CA PRO A 207 -3.91 16.14 -2.12
C PRO A 207 -5.15 16.31 -1.23
N ASP A 208 -5.94 17.38 -1.44
CA ASP A 208 -7.15 17.62 -0.68
C ASP A 208 -8.29 16.66 -1.09
N ASP A 209 -8.34 16.18 -2.35
CA ASP A 209 -9.29 15.15 -2.80
C ASP A 209 -9.00 13.80 -2.13
N PHE A 210 -7.72 13.46 -1.97
CA PHE A 210 -7.32 12.27 -1.23
C PHE A 210 -7.70 12.37 0.25
N LYS A 211 -7.45 13.52 0.90
CA LYS A 211 -7.90 13.75 2.28
C LYS A 211 -9.43 13.65 2.40
N ALA A 212 -10.18 14.16 1.42
CA ALA A 212 -11.64 14.06 1.38
C ALA A 212 -12.10 12.60 1.25
N PHE A 213 -11.43 11.81 0.42
CA PHE A 213 -11.69 10.37 0.31
C PHE A 213 -11.44 9.65 1.65
N VAL A 214 -10.29 9.87 2.31
CA VAL A 214 -9.97 9.27 3.61
C VAL A 214 -11.02 9.66 4.66
N LYS A 215 -11.33 10.96 4.77
CA LYS A 215 -12.39 11.46 5.65
C LYS A 215 -13.71 10.74 5.40
N LYS A 216 -14.08 10.59 4.13
CA LYS A 216 -15.33 9.93 3.77
C LYS A 216 -15.33 8.44 4.08
N ALA A 217 -14.24 7.73 3.83
CA ALA A 217 -14.08 6.34 4.21
C ALA A 217 -14.24 6.15 5.74
N HIS A 218 -13.62 7.01 6.53
CA HIS A 218 -13.77 7.03 7.99
C HIS A 218 -15.23 7.26 8.43
N GLU A 219 -15.99 8.14 7.76
CA GLU A 219 -17.43 8.32 8.02
C GLU A 219 -18.24 7.03 7.75
N TYR A 220 -17.80 6.21 6.80
CA TYR A 220 -18.38 4.89 6.52
C TYR A 220 -17.88 3.79 7.46
N GLY A 221 -16.92 4.08 8.35
CA GLY A 221 -16.31 3.11 9.25
C GLY A 221 -15.31 2.17 8.55
N ILE A 222 -14.63 2.68 7.51
CA ILE A 222 -13.67 1.95 6.68
C ILE A 222 -12.28 2.56 6.91
N ALA A 223 -11.33 1.75 7.35
CA ALA A 223 -9.92 2.10 7.49
C ALA A 223 -9.24 2.18 6.12
N ILE A 224 -8.23 3.03 5.98
CA ILE A 224 -7.43 3.15 4.76
C ILE A 224 -5.99 2.73 5.04
N ILE A 225 -5.53 1.72 4.31
CA ILE A 225 -4.16 1.22 4.27
C ILE A 225 -3.58 1.60 2.92
N LEU A 226 -2.36 2.12 2.88
CA LEU A 226 -1.69 2.47 1.63
C LEU A 226 -0.52 1.53 1.37
N ASP A 227 -0.43 1.05 0.14
CA ASP A 227 0.75 0.35 -0.34
C ASP A 227 1.87 1.35 -0.64
N VAL A 228 3.02 1.18 0.02
CA VAL A 228 4.19 2.06 -0.10
C VAL A 228 5.39 1.31 -0.67
N VAL A 229 6.04 1.94 -1.65
CA VAL A 229 7.16 1.36 -2.38
C VAL A 229 8.46 2.01 -1.92
N TYR A 230 9.22 1.30 -1.08
CA TYR A 230 10.52 1.79 -0.56
C TYR A 230 11.70 0.90 -0.94
N ASN A 231 11.45 -0.21 -1.59
CA ASN A 231 12.49 -1.13 -2.06
C ASN A 231 13.21 -0.60 -3.31
N HIS A 232 12.56 0.27 -4.10
CA HIS A 232 13.10 0.91 -5.29
C HIS A 232 12.36 2.22 -5.61
N PHE A 233 12.94 3.07 -6.46
CA PHE A 233 12.27 4.19 -7.10
C PHE A 233 12.49 4.13 -8.62
N GLY A 234 11.58 4.69 -9.40
CA GLY A 234 11.59 4.65 -10.84
C GLY A 234 11.05 3.33 -11.43
N PRO A 235 11.50 2.92 -12.61
CA PRO A 235 12.73 3.31 -13.32
C PRO A 235 12.63 4.55 -14.22
N SER A 236 11.46 5.11 -14.46
CA SER A 236 11.28 6.22 -15.38
C SER A 236 11.09 7.56 -14.67
N ASP A 237 11.43 8.64 -15.37
CA ASP A 237 11.22 10.05 -14.98
C ASP A 237 11.92 10.51 -13.69
N LEU A 238 12.94 9.76 -13.24
CA LEU A 238 13.76 10.18 -12.11
C LEU A 238 14.75 11.31 -12.42
N ASP A 239 15.07 11.53 -13.70
CA ASP A 239 16.13 12.46 -14.14
C ASP A 239 15.90 13.91 -13.75
N THR A 240 14.66 14.30 -13.52
CA THR A 240 14.30 15.65 -13.12
C THR A 240 14.03 15.78 -11.62
N SER A 241 14.00 14.68 -10.89
CA SER A 241 13.75 14.61 -9.45
C SER A 241 14.92 13.99 -8.69
N LEU A 242 14.90 12.68 -8.47
CA LEU A 242 15.84 12.00 -7.57
C LEU A 242 17.16 11.57 -8.23
N TRP A 243 17.13 11.23 -9.54
CA TRP A 243 18.31 10.70 -10.23
C TRP A 243 19.39 11.76 -10.40
N ARG A 244 20.56 11.51 -9.78
CA ARG A 244 21.68 12.46 -9.78
C ARG A 244 21.25 13.86 -9.37
N PHE A 245 20.47 13.95 -8.32
CA PHE A 245 19.75 15.16 -7.92
C PHE A 245 20.65 16.42 -7.91
N ASP A 246 21.82 16.33 -7.30
CA ASP A 246 22.81 17.42 -7.24
C ASP A 246 23.92 17.30 -8.31
N GLY A 247 23.76 16.42 -9.29
CA GLY A 247 24.71 16.18 -10.37
C GLY A 247 25.80 15.14 -10.05
N TRP A 248 26.01 14.80 -8.78
CA TRP A 248 26.99 13.79 -8.41
C TRP A 248 26.48 12.37 -8.66
N SER A 249 27.39 11.49 -9.08
CA SER A 249 27.15 10.04 -9.14
C SER A 249 28.47 9.29 -9.19
N GLU A 250 28.45 8.01 -8.79
CA GLU A 250 29.55 7.06 -9.00
C GLU A 250 29.08 5.88 -9.86
N ASN A 251 30.02 5.27 -10.57
CA ASN A 251 29.78 4.07 -11.40
C ASN A 251 28.59 4.20 -12.38
N GLY A 252 28.26 5.42 -12.81
CA GLY A 252 27.11 5.67 -13.67
C GLY A 252 25.74 5.50 -13.00
N LYS A 253 25.66 5.46 -11.66
CA LYS A 253 24.46 5.22 -10.87
C LYS A 253 23.72 6.49 -10.47
N GLY A 254 22.71 6.35 -9.62
CA GLY A 254 21.69 7.35 -9.33
C GLY A 254 22.08 8.50 -8.39
N GLY A 255 23.30 8.52 -7.88
CA GLY A 255 23.80 9.64 -7.05
C GLY A 255 23.34 9.57 -5.60
N ILE A 256 23.08 10.74 -4.99
CA ILE A 256 22.92 10.85 -3.53
C ILE A 256 21.77 10.08 -2.93
N TYR A 257 20.68 9.85 -3.66
CA TYR A 257 19.52 9.11 -3.15
C TYR A 257 19.64 7.58 -3.29
N PHE A 258 20.58 7.08 -4.09
CA PHE A 258 20.67 5.67 -4.47
C PHE A 258 22.01 5.05 -4.08
N TYR A 259 22.02 3.73 -3.91
CA TYR A 259 23.30 3.02 -3.89
C TYR A 259 24.05 3.23 -5.21
N ASN A 260 25.35 3.44 -5.12
CA ASN A 260 26.21 3.66 -6.29
C ASN A 260 27.14 2.45 -6.57
N ASP A 261 26.76 1.27 -6.09
CA ASP A 261 27.47 0.01 -6.26
C ASP A 261 26.53 -1.13 -6.69
N ARG A 262 26.92 -2.40 -6.48
CA ARG A 262 26.11 -3.58 -6.81
C ARG A 262 24.75 -3.62 -6.12
N ARG A 263 24.56 -2.88 -5.05
CA ARG A 263 23.30 -2.82 -4.28
C ARG A 263 22.22 -1.96 -4.95
N SER A 264 22.60 -1.14 -5.94
CA SER A 264 21.66 -0.21 -6.60
C SER A 264 20.55 -0.92 -7.37
N TYR A 265 20.83 -2.08 -7.96
CA TYR A 265 19.91 -2.76 -8.83
C TYR A 265 18.83 -3.53 -8.07
N THR A 266 17.58 -3.37 -8.50
CA THR A 266 16.47 -4.30 -8.27
C THR A 266 15.83 -4.66 -9.61
N PRO A 267 15.02 -5.73 -9.70
CA PRO A 267 14.29 -6.05 -10.94
C PRO A 267 13.29 -4.98 -11.38
N PHE A 268 12.96 -4.03 -10.49
CA PHE A 268 11.85 -3.08 -10.65
C PHE A 268 12.33 -1.64 -10.86
N GLY A 269 13.50 -1.28 -10.35
CA GLY A 269 14.06 0.06 -10.40
C GLY A 269 15.35 0.15 -9.59
N ASP A 270 15.82 1.36 -9.29
CA ASP A 270 17.03 1.56 -8.51
C ASP A 270 16.73 1.66 -7.01
N ARG A 271 17.57 0.96 -6.21
CA ARG A 271 17.40 0.89 -4.76
C ARG A 271 17.89 2.16 -4.08
N PRO A 272 17.07 2.79 -3.21
CA PRO A 272 17.51 3.86 -2.34
C PRO A 272 18.68 3.43 -1.45
N ASP A 273 19.59 4.36 -1.14
CA ASP A 273 20.74 4.06 -0.27
C ASP A 273 20.35 4.07 1.22
N PHE A 274 19.91 2.93 1.71
CA PHE A 274 19.51 2.75 3.11
C PHE A 274 20.65 2.96 4.11
N GLY A 275 21.89 3.06 3.64
CA GLY A 275 23.06 3.40 4.46
C GLY A 275 23.22 4.90 4.72
N ARG A 276 22.54 5.77 3.96
CA ARG A 276 22.60 7.24 4.14
C ARG A 276 21.52 7.73 5.07
N GLY A 277 21.90 8.52 6.06
CA GLY A 277 20.95 9.06 7.05
C GLY A 277 19.82 9.88 6.43
N GLU A 278 20.14 10.70 5.43
CA GLU A 278 19.23 11.58 4.72
C GLU A 278 18.21 10.78 3.90
N VAL A 279 18.62 9.70 3.25
CA VAL A 279 17.72 8.81 2.50
C VAL A 279 16.80 8.02 3.44
N ARG A 280 17.35 7.54 4.55
CA ARG A 280 16.54 6.90 5.61
C ARG A 280 15.49 7.87 6.16
N GLN A 281 15.88 9.12 6.41
CA GLN A 281 14.96 10.16 6.87
C GLN A 281 13.90 10.46 5.81
N PHE A 282 14.26 10.55 4.53
CA PHE A 282 13.34 10.76 3.42
C PHE A 282 12.24 9.68 3.40
N ILE A 283 12.62 8.42 3.50
CA ILE A 283 11.66 7.29 3.51
C ILE A 283 10.80 7.31 4.79
N ARG A 284 11.41 7.51 5.95
CA ARG A 284 10.68 7.62 7.22
C ARG A 284 9.69 8.78 7.22
N ASP A 285 10.09 9.95 6.75
CA ASP A 285 9.24 11.14 6.70
C ASP A 285 8.05 10.92 5.75
N ASN A 286 8.27 10.21 4.64
CA ASN A 286 7.19 9.80 3.74
C ASN A 286 6.19 8.86 4.43
N ALA A 287 6.66 7.82 5.11
CA ALA A 287 5.79 6.90 5.85
C ALA A 287 4.95 7.64 6.91
N LEU A 288 5.56 8.54 7.67
CA LEU A 288 4.88 9.32 8.71
C LEU A 288 3.92 10.35 8.11
N MET A 289 4.25 10.97 6.98
CA MET A 289 3.34 11.89 6.27
C MET A 289 2.01 11.20 5.93
N TRP A 290 2.04 10.01 5.36
CA TRP A 290 0.83 9.25 5.06
C TRP A 290 -0.02 8.99 6.31
N LEU A 291 0.61 8.61 7.40
CA LEU A 291 -0.09 8.26 8.62
C LEU A 291 -0.58 9.48 9.42
N GLU A 292 0.22 10.55 9.49
CA GLU A 292 -0.09 11.73 10.34
C GLU A 292 -0.89 12.78 9.58
N GLU A 293 -0.44 13.18 8.37
CA GLU A 293 -1.08 14.27 7.62
C GLU A 293 -2.32 13.80 6.85
N TYR A 294 -2.22 12.63 6.19
CA TYR A 294 -3.36 12.04 5.46
C TYR A 294 -4.24 11.14 6.34
N GLN A 295 -3.89 10.97 7.62
CA GLN A 295 -4.62 10.20 8.63
C GLN A 295 -4.90 8.75 8.23
N LEU A 296 -4.02 8.12 7.42
CA LEU A 296 -4.18 6.72 7.05
C LEU A 296 -4.05 5.81 8.27
N ASP A 297 -4.68 4.64 8.21
CA ASP A 297 -4.79 3.68 9.32
C ASP A 297 -3.74 2.57 9.27
N GLY A 298 -3.01 2.47 8.17
CA GLY A 298 -1.92 1.52 8.03
C GLY A 298 -1.14 1.72 6.74
N LEU A 299 -0.02 0.99 6.66
CA LEU A 299 0.84 0.91 5.48
C LEU A 299 1.12 -0.56 5.15
N ARG A 300 1.06 -0.91 3.86
CA ARG A 300 1.64 -2.15 3.34
C ARG A 300 2.94 -1.81 2.63
N PHE A 301 4.03 -2.45 3.03
CA PHE A 301 5.35 -2.24 2.44
C PHE A 301 5.59 -3.24 1.31
N ASP A 302 5.72 -2.71 0.10
CA ASP A 302 6.03 -3.48 -1.09
C ASP A 302 7.40 -4.14 -1.00
N SER A 303 7.46 -5.42 -1.38
CA SER A 303 8.67 -6.20 -1.58
C SER A 303 9.76 -5.96 -0.51
N THR A 304 9.41 -6.14 0.77
CA THR A 304 10.36 -5.96 1.90
C THR A 304 11.59 -6.85 1.76
N VAL A 305 11.47 -7.97 1.06
CA VAL A 305 12.61 -8.82 0.74
C VAL A 305 13.69 -8.08 -0.07
N ASN A 306 13.31 -7.14 -0.96
CA ASN A 306 14.26 -6.30 -1.69
C ASN A 306 14.75 -5.10 -0.87
N ILE A 307 14.12 -4.75 0.26
CA ILE A 307 14.69 -3.79 1.23
C ILE A 307 15.81 -4.45 2.02
N ARG A 308 15.67 -5.74 2.39
CA ARG A 308 16.58 -6.45 3.29
C ARG A 308 17.62 -7.35 2.61
N ASN A 309 17.49 -7.61 1.31
CA ASN A 309 18.43 -8.46 0.56
C ASN A 309 18.61 -7.93 -0.87
N ILE A 310 19.83 -7.97 -1.39
CA ILE A 310 20.19 -7.43 -2.70
C ILE A 310 19.40 -8.11 -3.83
N TYR A 311 19.21 -9.42 -3.75
CA TYR A 311 18.57 -10.22 -4.80
C TYR A 311 17.15 -10.66 -4.49
N GLY A 312 16.56 -10.15 -3.41
CA GLY A 312 15.17 -10.44 -3.04
C GLY A 312 14.91 -11.90 -2.68
N ASN A 313 15.83 -12.56 -1.98
CA ASN A 313 15.67 -13.96 -1.55
C ASN A 313 16.45 -14.26 -0.26
N ASN A 314 16.28 -15.48 0.30
CA ASN A 314 16.96 -15.95 1.50
C ASN A 314 18.16 -16.87 1.21
N ASN A 315 18.63 -17.00 -0.05
CA ASN A 315 19.57 -18.03 -0.45
C ASN A 315 20.99 -17.81 0.09
N ASP A 316 21.40 -16.55 0.24
CA ASP A 316 22.74 -16.19 0.68
C ASP A 316 22.71 -14.97 1.62
N PRO A 317 22.97 -15.17 2.94
CA PRO A 317 23.05 -14.08 3.90
C PRO A 317 24.13 -13.04 3.60
N GLY A 318 25.15 -13.36 2.79
CA GLY A 318 26.15 -12.39 2.32
C GLY A 318 25.60 -11.30 1.40
N ASN A 319 24.35 -11.43 0.99
CA ASN A 319 23.60 -10.46 0.20
C ASN A 319 22.54 -9.69 1.03
N ASP A 320 22.46 -9.92 2.33
CA ASP A 320 21.56 -9.17 3.18
C ASP A 320 21.99 -7.72 3.29
N LEU A 321 21.02 -6.84 3.49
CA LEU A 321 21.17 -5.41 3.68
C LEU A 321 20.78 -5.04 5.12
N PRO A 322 21.75 -5.05 6.06
CA PRO A 322 21.47 -4.69 7.45
C PRO A 322 20.91 -3.29 7.61
N GLU A 323 21.31 -2.36 6.72
CA GLU A 323 20.82 -0.99 6.70
C GLU A 323 19.32 -0.94 6.33
N GLY A 324 18.89 -1.75 5.37
CA GLY A 324 17.47 -1.89 4.99
C GLY A 324 16.64 -2.53 6.11
N TRP A 325 17.19 -3.59 6.76
CA TRP A 325 16.55 -4.19 7.93
C TRP A 325 16.35 -3.18 9.06
N SER A 326 17.41 -2.45 9.42
CA SER A 326 17.35 -1.45 10.48
C SER A 326 16.48 -0.24 10.12
N LEU A 327 16.29 0.07 8.83
CA LEU A 327 15.36 1.09 8.39
C LEU A 327 13.90 0.67 8.67
N MET A 328 13.53 -0.58 8.32
CA MET A 328 12.21 -1.11 8.64
C MET A 328 11.95 -1.12 10.15
N GLN A 329 12.92 -1.56 10.95
CA GLN A 329 12.84 -1.50 12.41
C GLN A 329 12.61 -0.07 12.92
N TRP A 330 13.33 0.91 12.38
CA TRP A 330 13.19 2.29 12.80
C TRP A 330 11.80 2.86 12.49
N ILE A 331 11.30 2.61 11.28
CA ILE A 331 9.97 3.09 10.87
C ILE A 331 8.87 2.45 11.73
N ASN A 332 8.90 1.13 11.90
CA ASN A 332 7.93 0.41 12.74
C ASN A 332 7.96 0.90 14.19
N ASN A 333 9.15 1.06 14.79
CA ASN A 333 9.29 1.63 16.13
C ASN A 333 8.73 3.06 16.25
N GLU A 334 8.90 3.91 15.23
CA GLU A 334 8.33 5.26 15.23
C GLU A 334 6.80 5.22 15.15
N ILE A 335 6.24 4.31 14.34
CA ILE A 335 4.80 4.11 14.23
C ILE A 335 4.24 3.60 15.56
N ASP A 336 4.80 2.53 16.11
CA ASP A 336 4.37 1.95 17.39
C ASP A 336 4.41 2.96 18.54
N ARG A 337 5.47 3.78 18.59
CA ARG A 337 5.62 4.79 19.64
C ARG A 337 4.61 5.92 19.52
N ARG A 338 4.24 6.33 18.30
CA ARG A 338 3.37 7.48 18.05
C ARG A 338 1.91 7.10 17.88
N MET A 339 1.67 5.99 17.20
CA MET A 339 0.37 5.60 16.68
C MET A 339 0.17 4.07 16.78
N PRO A 340 0.24 3.47 18.00
CA PRO A 340 0.24 2.02 18.20
C PRO A 340 -1.05 1.31 17.74
N TRP A 341 -2.04 2.05 17.30
CA TRP A 341 -3.28 1.51 16.73
C TRP A 341 -3.26 1.39 15.20
N LYS A 342 -2.21 1.86 14.53
CA LYS A 342 -2.07 1.76 13.07
C LYS A 342 -1.35 0.48 12.68
N LEU A 343 -1.75 -0.09 11.54
CA LEU A 343 -1.30 -1.41 11.09
C LEU A 343 -0.14 -1.28 10.10
N THR A 344 0.90 -2.08 10.28
CA THR A 344 1.97 -2.26 9.30
C THR A 344 1.97 -3.68 8.74
N ILE A 345 1.92 -3.79 7.42
CA ILE A 345 1.89 -5.06 6.69
C ILE A 345 3.14 -5.15 5.81
N ALA A 346 3.82 -6.27 5.81
CA ALA A 346 4.94 -6.53 4.92
C ALA A 346 4.54 -7.47 3.77
N GLU A 347 5.01 -7.16 2.58
CA GLU A 347 5.10 -8.16 1.52
C GLU A 347 6.54 -8.69 1.47
N ASP A 348 6.80 -9.81 2.13
CA ASP A 348 8.12 -10.47 2.08
C ASP A 348 8.11 -11.73 1.20
N LEU A 349 7.02 -12.48 1.22
CA LEU A 349 6.73 -13.70 0.45
C LEU A 349 7.72 -14.86 0.67
N GLN A 350 8.69 -14.72 1.57
CA GLN A 350 9.69 -15.74 1.89
C GLN A 350 9.32 -16.59 3.13
N ASN A 351 8.11 -16.39 3.68
CA ASN A 351 7.64 -17.01 4.92
C ASN A 351 8.61 -16.80 6.10
N ASN A 352 9.22 -15.63 6.17
CA ASN A 352 10.20 -15.28 7.18
C ASN A 352 9.49 -14.73 8.43
N GLU A 353 9.47 -15.50 9.51
CA GLU A 353 8.83 -15.08 10.76
C GLU A 353 9.51 -13.88 11.45
N TRP A 354 10.80 -13.60 11.14
CA TRP A 354 11.51 -12.44 11.68
C TRP A 354 10.94 -11.11 11.21
N ILE A 355 10.17 -11.10 10.13
CA ILE A 355 9.43 -9.92 9.67
C ILE A 355 8.45 -9.44 10.75
N ASN A 356 7.76 -10.37 11.43
CA ASN A 356 6.74 -10.06 12.44
C ASN A 356 7.26 -10.09 13.89
N ARG A 357 8.50 -10.52 14.12
CA ARG A 357 9.09 -10.48 15.46
C ARG A 357 9.34 -9.04 15.88
N SER A 358 9.16 -8.77 17.16
CA SER A 358 9.44 -7.44 17.72
C SER A 358 10.88 -7.00 17.44
N THR A 359 11.08 -5.70 17.29
CA THR A 359 12.41 -5.11 17.07
C THR A 359 13.35 -5.39 18.23
N GLY A 360 12.83 -5.45 19.47
CA GLY A 360 13.58 -5.83 20.66
C GLY A 360 14.10 -7.28 20.64
N ALA A 361 13.46 -8.17 19.88
CA ALA A 361 13.94 -9.54 19.64
C ALA A 361 14.86 -9.63 18.41
N GLY A 362 15.09 -8.53 17.70
CA GLY A 362 15.87 -8.46 16.46
C GLY A 362 15.03 -8.62 15.18
N GLY A 363 13.71 -8.72 15.29
CA GLY A 363 12.78 -8.75 14.17
C GLY A 363 12.60 -7.40 13.49
N ALA A 364 11.92 -7.36 12.35
CA ALA A 364 11.62 -6.12 11.63
C ALA A 364 10.47 -5.31 12.25
N GLY A 365 9.61 -5.94 13.06
CA GLY A 365 8.57 -5.28 13.83
C GLY A 365 7.25 -5.06 13.08
N PHE A 366 7.02 -5.70 11.93
CA PHE A 366 5.73 -5.59 11.24
C PHE A 366 4.62 -6.32 12.01
N ASP A 367 3.44 -5.73 12.03
CA ASP A 367 2.26 -6.32 12.66
C ASP A 367 1.77 -7.56 11.92
N SER A 368 1.78 -7.52 10.59
CA SER A 368 1.34 -8.62 9.74
C SER A 368 2.21 -8.73 8.48
N GLN A 369 2.09 -9.86 7.77
CA GLN A 369 2.68 -10.01 6.44
C GLN A 369 1.76 -10.82 5.52
N TRP A 370 1.91 -10.67 4.21
CA TRP A 370 1.16 -11.44 3.23
C TRP A 370 1.52 -12.92 3.29
N GLY A 371 0.50 -13.79 3.35
CA GLY A 371 0.62 -15.23 3.52
C GLY A 371 0.75 -15.98 2.18
N SER A 372 1.90 -15.92 1.51
CA SER A 372 2.12 -16.59 0.22
C SER A 372 1.91 -18.12 0.28
N PHE A 373 2.33 -18.78 1.35
CA PHE A 373 2.10 -20.21 1.53
C PHE A 373 0.60 -20.54 1.58
N PHE A 374 -0.20 -19.72 2.27
CA PHE A 374 -1.65 -19.88 2.30
C PHE A 374 -2.23 -19.72 0.89
N TYR A 375 -1.88 -18.64 0.19
CA TYR A 375 -2.35 -18.38 -1.17
C TYR A 375 -2.10 -19.57 -2.10
N TYR A 376 -0.85 -20.00 -2.26
CA TYR A 376 -0.51 -21.08 -3.20
C TYR A 376 -1.16 -22.41 -2.82
N SER A 377 -1.29 -22.72 -1.53
CA SER A 377 -1.94 -23.95 -1.08
C SER A 377 -3.43 -23.97 -1.42
N ILE A 378 -4.13 -22.87 -1.20
CA ILE A 378 -5.56 -22.76 -1.51
C ILE A 378 -5.77 -22.66 -3.03
N PHE A 379 -5.04 -21.79 -3.73
CA PHE A 379 -5.15 -21.62 -5.17
C PHE A 379 -4.98 -22.96 -5.90
N ASN A 380 -3.88 -23.68 -5.64
CA ASN A 380 -3.61 -24.97 -6.28
C ASN A 380 -4.71 -26.01 -6.04
N ALA A 381 -5.27 -26.07 -4.84
CA ALA A 381 -6.37 -26.98 -4.54
C ALA A 381 -7.67 -26.59 -5.27
N ILE A 382 -7.93 -25.31 -5.40
CA ILE A 382 -9.14 -24.77 -6.05
C ILE A 382 -9.08 -24.91 -7.58
N VAL A 383 -7.94 -24.63 -8.21
CA VAL A 383 -7.79 -24.73 -9.67
C VAL A 383 -7.53 -26.14 -10.16
N ALA A 384 -7.16 -27.07 -9.28
CA ALA A 384 -6.87 -28.47 -9.65
C ALA A 384 -7.98 -29.06 -10.53
N PRO A 385 -7.69 -29.59 -11.72
CA PRO A 385 -8.72 -29.99 -12.69
C PRO A 385 -9.51 -31.23 -12.25
N THR A 386 -8.90 -32.11 -11.46
CA THR A 386 -9.51 -33.36 -10.98
C THR A 386 -9.37 -33.51 -9.47
N ASP A 387 -10.19 -34.37 -8.87
CA ASP A 387 -10.09 -34.66 -7.44
C ASP A 387 -8.73 -35.26 -7.07
N ASP A 388 -8.15 -36.12 -7.90
CA ASP A 388 -6.85 -36.74 -7.63
C ASP A 388 -5.72 -35.71 -7.51
N ALA A 389 -5.81 -34.63 -8.24
CA ALA A 389 -4.84 -33.52 -8.18
C ALA A 389 -4.99 -32.64 -6.91
N ARG A 390 -6.12 -32.75 -6.16
CA ARG A 390 -6.33 -31.95 -4.94
C ARG A 390 -5.71 -32.59 -3.73
N ASN A 391 -4.86 -31.85 -3.06
CA ASN A 391 -4.25 -32.28 -1.80
C ASN A 391 -4.89 -31.59 -0.59
N MET A 392 -5.73 -32.32 0.14
CA MET A 392 -6.41 -31.78 1.33
C MET A 392 -5.45 -31.48 2.48
N ASN A 393 -4.30 -32.16 2.54
CA ASN A 393 -3.29 -31.86 3.55
C ASN A 393 -2.65 -30.49 3.36
N SER A 394 -2.46 -30.04 2.10
CA SER A 394 -1.95 -28.69 1.83
C SER A 394 -2.89 -27.61 2.36
N ILE A 395 -4.20 -27.81 2.23
CA ILE A 395 -5.22 -26.89 2.79
C ILE A 395 -5.15 -26.89 4.33
N ARG A 396 -5.05 -28.09 4.95
CA ARG A 396 -4.87 -28.20 6.41
C ARG A 396 -3.64 -27.45 6.88
N ASP A 397 -2.51 -27.65 6.21
CA ASP A 397 -1.23 -27.05 6.59
C ASP A 397 -1.29 -25.53 6.43
N ALA A 398 -1.97 -25.02 5.38
CA ALA A 398 -2.24 -23.61 5.19
C ALA A 398 -3.14 -23.02 6.30
N ILE A 399 -4.16 -23.75 6.76
CA ILE A 399 -5.02 -23.32 7.87
C ILE A 399 -4.22 -23.22 9.17
N TYR A 400 -3.29 -24.14 9.42
CA TYR A 400 -2.47 -24.14 10.64
C TYR A 400 -1.29 -23.18 10.61
N GLN A 401 -0.76 -22.83 9.44
CA GLN A 401 0.41 -21.97 9.34
C GLN A 401 0.20 -20.64 10.07
N ARG A 402 1.21 -20.21 10.81
CA ARG A 402 1.25 -18.96 11.57
C ARG A 402 2.65 -18.37 11.52
N PHE A 403 2.72 -17.07 11.76
CA PHE A 403 3.95 -16.41 12.14
C PHE A 403 3.94 -16.18 13.65
N GLU A 404 4.97 -16.59 14.36
CA GLU A 404 5.10 -16.46 15.82
C GLU A 404 3.88 -16.96 16.64
N THR A 405 3.18 -17.97 16.20
CA THR A 405 1.98 -18.49 16.86
C THR A 405 0.74 -17.59 16.80
N ASP A 406 0.81 -16.41 16.18
CA ASP A 406 -0.31 -15.49 16.05
C ASP A 406 -0.95 -15.56 14.65
N ALA A 407 -2.25 -15.77 14.61
CA ALA A 407 -3.02 -15.86 13.37
C ALA A 407 -3.16 -14.49 12.66
N TRP A 408 -3.12 -13.40 13.41
CA TRP A 408 -3.31 -12.05 12.88
C TRP A 408 -2.02 -11.47 12.29
N LYS A 409 -0.90 -12.14 12.48
CA LYS A 409 0.37 -11.80 11.85
C LYS A 409 0.46 -12.22 10.38
N ARG A 410 -0.66 -12.61 9.77
CA ARG A 410 -0.74 -12.89 8.33
C ARG A 410 -2.02 -12.36 7.71
N VAL A 411 -1.88 -11.79 6.51
CA VAL A 411 -2.99 -11.51 5.59
C VAL A 411 -3.18 -12.71 4.66
N ILE A 412 -4.42 -13.17 4.51
CA ILE A 412 -4.79 -14.36 3.71
C ILE A 412 -5.74 -13.98 2.59
N TYR A 413 -5.48 -14.48 1.40
CA TYR A 413 -6.21 -14.12 0.18
C TYR A 413 -6.23 -15.26 -0.84
N SER A 414 -7.10 -15.16 -1.85
CA SER A 414 -7.14 -16.05 -3.03
C SER A 414 -6.85 -15.34 -4.34
N GLU A 415 -6.90 -14.03 -4.34
CA GLU A 415 -6.44 -13.13 -5.39
C GLU A 415 -5.79 -11.90 -4.74
N ASN A 416 -4.85 -11.30 -5.43
CA ASN A 416 -4.32 -9.96 -5.23
C ASN A 416 -3.92 -9.39 -6.60
N HIS A 417 -3.54 -8.13 -6.66
CA HIS A 417 -3.19 -7.47 -7.91
C HIS A 417 -2.12 -8.22 -8.72
N ASP A 418 -1.07 -8.77 -8.08
CA ASP A 418 0.01 -9.50 -8.74
C ASP A 418 -0.42 -10.86 -9.28
N GLU A 419 -1.28 -11.55 -8.53
CA GLU A 419 -1.71 -12.91 -8.86
C GLU A 419 -2.82 -12.97 -9.92
N VAL A 420 -3.34 -11.80 -10.35
CA VAL A 420 -4.33 -11.70 -11.42
C VAL A 420 -3.93 -10.75 -12.55
N ALA A 421 -2.74 -10.13 -12.47
CA ALA A 421 -2.29 -9.15 -13.44
C ALA A 421 -2.00 -9.74 -14.82
N SER A 422 -2.54 -9.10 -15.86
CA SER A 422 -2.26 -9.43 -17.25
C SER A 422 -0.78 -9.24 -17.61
N LEU A 423 -0.11 -8.28 -16.99
CA LEU A 423 1.33 -8.06 -17.11
C LEU A 423 2.13 -9.32 -16.74
N ASN A 424 1.69 -10.02 -15.69
CA ASN A 424 2.29 -11.28 -15.21
C ASN A 424 1.72 -12.51 -15.93
N LYS A 425 0.85 -12.33 -16.94
CA LYS A 425 0.13 -13.40 -17.66
C LYS A 425 -0.69 -14.30 -16.73
N LYS A 426 -1.19 -13.74 -15.64
CA LYS A 426 -2.02 -14.43 -14.65
C LYS A 426 -3.51 -14.17 -14.88
N LEU A 427 -4.32 -15.03 -14.32
CA LEU A 427 -5.77 -15.04 -14.53
C LEU A 427 -6.48 -14.94 -13.17
N ARG A 428 -7.60 -14.24 -13.12
CA ARG A 428 -8.52 -14.27 -12.00
C ARG A 428 -9.00 -15.71 -11.74
N LEU A 429 -9.29 -16.01 -10.51
CA LEU A 429 -9.60 -17.36 -10.06
C LEU A 429 -10.69 -18.06 -10.88
N PRO A 430 -11.84 -17.43 -11.23
CA PRO A 430 -12.86 -18.08 -12.07
C PRO A 430 -12.34 -18.50 -13.44
N GLU A 431 -11.51 -17.67 -14.08
CA GLU A 431 -10.89 -17.95 -15.37
C GLU A 431 -9.80 -19.02 -15.25
N ALA A 432 -9.00 -19.00 -14.18
CA ALA A 432 -7.99 -20.01 -13.91
C ALA A 432 -8.58 -21.40 -13.61
N ILE A 433 -9.79 -21.45 -13.05
CA ILE A 433 -10.53 -22.69 -12.81
C ILE A 433 -10.97 -23.33 -14.13
N TRP A 434 -11.49 -22.53 -15.05
CA TRP A 434 -11.96 -23.03 -16.35
C TRP A 434 -11.87 -21.94 -17.42
N LEU A 435 -10.78 -21.94 -18.14
CA LEU A 435 -10.46 -20.95 -19.18
C LEU A 435 -11.60 -20.84 -20.23
N GLY A 436 -12.07 -19.60 -20.44
CA GLY A 436 -13.19 -19.30 -21.36
C GLY A 436 -14.57 -19.68 -20.82
N HIS A 437 -14.66 -20.19 -19.60
CA HIS A 437 -15.90 -20.62 -18.96
C HIS A 437 -16.02 -20.14 -17.49
N ALA A 438 -15.54 -18.94 -17.23
CA ALA A 438 -15.45 -18.35 -15.88
C ALA A 438 -16.84 -18.21 -15.19
N ASP A 439 -17.92 -18.10 -15.96
CA ASP A 439 -19.30 -18.05 -15.44
C ASP A 439 -20.01 -19.41 -15.38
N SER A 440 -19.29 -20.52 -15.64
CA SER A 440 -19.82 -21.87 -15.48
C SER A 440 -20.18 -22.18 -14.02
N TRP A 441 -21.03 -23.18 -13.83
CA TRP A 441 -21.38 -23.64 -12.48
C TRP A 441 -20.14 -24.03 -11.66
N PHE A 442 -19.20 -24.76 -12.27
CA PHE A 442 -17.96 -25.19 -11.61
C PHE A 442 -17.06 -24.00 -11.22
N ALA A 443 -16.83 -23.06 -12.12
CA ALA A 443 -16.01 -21.88 -11.84
C ALA A 443 -16.61 -21.06 -10.70
N ARG A 444 -17.92 -20.79 -10.74
CA ARG A 444 -18.63 -20.09 -9.66
C ARG A 444 -18.56 -20.82 -8.32
N LYS A 445 -18.80 -22.14 -8.30
CA LYS A 445 -18.79 -22.92 -7.04
C LYS A 445 -17.40 -23.01 -6.44
N ARG A 446 -16.38 -23.17 -7.25
CA ARG A 446 -15.00 -23.31 -6.78
C ARG A 446 -14.42 -21.96 -6.33
N SER A 447 -14.70 -20.85 -7.01
CA SER A 447 -14.29 -19.53 -6.57
C SER A 447 -14.96 -19.12 -5.25
N THR A 448 -16.26 -19.41 -5.10
CA THR A 448 -16.99 -19.13 -3.83
C THR A 448 -16.54 -20.05 -2.69
N LEU A 449 -16.08 -21.27 -2.98
CA LEU A 449 -15.46 -22.15 -1.99
C LEU A 449 -14.14 -21.57 -1.46
N ALA A 450 -13.32 -20.98 -2.35
CA ALA A 450 -12.11 -20.23 -1.92
C ALA A 450 -12.48 -19.08 -0.99
N ALA A 451 -13.49 -18.28 -1.33
CA ALA A 451 -13.99 -17.21 -0.47
C ALA A 451 -14.42 -17.71 0.91
N ALA A 452 -15.13 -18.84 0.97
CA ALA A 452 -15.53 -19.46 2.24
C ALA A 452 -14.31 -19.89 3.08
N ILE A 453 -13.28 -20.46 2.47
CA ILE A 453 -12.06 -20.86 3.17
C ILE A 453 -11.36 -19.61 3.76
N ILE A 454 -11.19 -18.55 2.97
CA ILE A 454 -10.52 -17.32 3.41
C ILE A 454 -11.28 -16.67 4.57
N MET A 455 -12.60 -16.55 4.48
CA MET A 455 -13.42 -15.91 5.51
C MET A 455 -13.52 -16.73 6.79
N THR A 456 -13.26 -18.04 6.75
CA THR A 456 -13.37 -18.91 7.92
C THR A 456 -12.03 -19.39 8.48
N ALA A 457 -10.93 -19.30 7.72
CA ALA A 457 -9.59 -19.60 8.21
C ALA A 457 -9.08 -18.53 9.20
N PRO A 458 -8.12 -18.88 10.09
CA PRO A 458 -7.41 -17.89 10.91
C PRO A 458 -6.47 -17.06 10.03
N GLY A 459 -6.46 -15.75 10.21
CA GLY A 459 -5.70 -14.75 9.44
C GLY A 459 -6.55 -13.51 9.16
N ILE A 460 -5.97 -12.41 8.73
CA ILE A 460 -6.68 -11.23 8.27
C ILE A 460 -7.11 -11.47 6.81
N PRO A 461 -8.41 -11.63 6.51
CA PRO A 461 -8.85 -11.89 5.14
C PRO A 461 -8.75 -10.65 4.27
N MET A 462 -8.26 -10.84 3.04
CA MET A 462 -8.24 -9.82 1.98
C MET A 462 -8.97 -10.34 0.74
N ILE A 463 -9.73 -9.48 0.10
CA ILE A 463 -10.38 -9.67 -1.19
C ILE A 463 -9.84 -8.66 -2.19
N PHE A 464 -9.49 -9.10 -3.39
CA PHE A 464 -9.16 -8.20 -4.49
C PHE A 464 -10.43 -7.71 -5.17
N MET A 465 -10.51 -6.41 -5.48
CA MET A 465 -11.68 -5.77 -6.08
C MET A 465 -12.28 -6.57 -7.25
N GLY A 466 -13.60 -6.80 -7.19
CA GLY A 466 -14.35 -7.54 -8.21
C GLY A 466 -14.54 -9.03 -7.93
N GLN A 467 -13.81 -9.64 -6.96
CA GLN A 467 -14.04 -11.03 -6.58
C GLN A 467 -15.48 -11.29 -6.12
N GLU A 468 -16.04 -10.33 -5.39
CA GLU A 468 -17.35 -10.40 -4.75
C GLU A 468 -18.53 -10.41 -5.73
N PHE A 469 -18.26 -10.11 -7.00
CA PHE A 469 -19.25 -10.23 -8.08
C PHE A 469 -18.74 -10.99 -9.31
N LEU A 470 -17.77 -11.89 -9.07
CA LEU A 470 -17.25 -12.81 -10.09
C LEU A 470 -16.60 -12.09 -11.28
N GLU A 471 -15.71 -11.12 -11.06
CA GLU A 471 -14.86 -10.63 -12.12
C GLU A 471 -13.95 -11.75 -12.66
N TRP A 472 -13.68 -11.78 -13.96
CA TRP A 472 -12.87 -12.81 -14.62
C TRP A 472 -11.91 -12.26 -15.66
N GLY A 473 -11.20 -13.16 -16.38
CA GLY A 473 -10.12 -12.79 -17.29
C GLY A 473 -8.83 -12.52 -16.53
N SER A 474 -8.09 -11.52 -16.97
CA SER A 474 -6.95 -10.92 -16.26
C SER A 474 -7.29 -9.50 -15.84
N TRP A 475 -6.67 -9.02 -14.78
CA TRP A 475 -6.77 -7.62 -14.41
C TRP A 475 -5.64 -6.79 -15.05
N SER A 476 -5.92 -5.53 -15.39
CA SER A 476 -4.92 -4.55 -15.80
C SER A 476 -5.25 -3.18 -15.20
N ASP A 477 -4.20 -2.36 -15.03
CA ASP A 477 -4.28 -0.97 -14.57
C ASP A 477 -5.21 -0.09 -15.42
N SER A 478 -5.19 -0.30 -16.73
CA SER A 478 -6.02 0.39 -17.73
C SER A 478 -7.39 -0.28 -17.96
N GLY A 479 -7.69 -1.36 -17.22
CA GLY A 479 -8.98 -2.02 -17.23
C GLY A 479 -10.09 -1.21 -16.51
N SER A 480 -11.25 -1.81 -16.39
CA SER A 480 -12.37 -1.31 -15.57
C SER A 480 -13.16 -2.48 -15.04
N LEU A 481 -13.57 -2.42 -13.79
CA LEU A 481 -14.51 -3.40 -13.26
C LEU A 481 -15.87 -3.28 -13.98
N ASP A 482 -16.48 -4.42 -14.27
CA ASP A 482 -17.85 -4.49 -14.80
C ASP A 482 -18.86 -4.58 -13.65
N TRP A 483 -19.25 -3.41 -13.13
CA TRP A 483 -20.21 -3.31 -12.04
C TRP A 483 -21.58 -3.92 -12.34
N SER A 484 -21.94 -4.16 -13.62
CA SER A 484 -23.19 -4.85 -13.98
C SER A 484 -23.21 -6.32 -13.53
N LYS A 485 -22.03 -6.92 -13.33
CA LYS A 485 -21.89 -8.27 -12.79
C LYS A 485 -22.40 -8.41 -11.37
N LYS A 486 -22.40 -7.35 -10.58
CA LYS A 486 -22.98 -7.36 -9.22
C LYS A 486 -24.45 -7.77 -9.24
N ASP A 487 -25.22 -7.23 -10.18
CA ASP A 487 -26.64 -7.60 -10.32
C ASP A 487 -26.80 -8.95 -11.00
N ARG A 488 -26.01 -9.22 -12.05
CA ARG A 488 -26.00 -10.50 -12.78
C ARG A 488 -25.63 -11.68 -11.88
N PHE A 489 -24.69 -11.51 -10.97
CA PHE A 489 -24.22 -12.52 -10.01
C PHE A 489 -24.56 -12.17 -8.57
N SER A 490 -25.73 -11.59 -8.35
CA SER A 490 -26.19 -11.16 -7.01
C SER A 490 -26.14 -12.25 -5.94
N GLY A 491 -26.30 -13.53 -6.33
CA GLY A 491 -26.11 -14.65 -5.41
C GLY A 491 -24.68 -14.80 -4.89
N ILE A 492 -23.66 -14.45 -5.69
CA ILE A 492 -22.26 -14.45 -5.26
C ILE A 492 -22.00 -13.26 -4.35
N TRP A 493 -22.48 -12.07 -4.73
CA TRP A 493 -22.43 -10.88 -3.87
C TRP A 493 -23.03 -11.15 -2.49
N ASN A 494 -24.23 -11.72 -2.44
CA ASN A 494 -24.91 -12.06 -1.19
C ASN A 494 -24.12 -13.08 -0.36
N LEU A 495 -23.45 -14.04 -1.02
CA LEU A 495 -22.58 -15.00 -0.34
C LEU A 495 -21.36 -14.31 0.31
N TYR A 496 -20.67 -13.44 -0.41
CA TYR A 496 -19.57 -12.67 0.17
C TYR A 496 -20.03 -11.81 1.34
N GLN A 497 -21.16 -11.12 1.19
CA GLN A 497 -21.76 -10.33 2.27
C GLN A 497 -22.08 -11.21 3.50
N ALA A 498 -22.66 -12.40 3.31
CA ALA A 498 -22.94 -13.32 4.41
C ALA A 498 -21.66 -13.83 5.09
N LEU A 499 -20.65 -14.23 4.31
CA LEU A 499 -19.36 -14.70 4.82
C LEU A 499 -18.62 -13.62 5.63
N ILE A 500 -18.62 -12.38 5.15
CA ILE A 500 -18.02 -11.24 5.85
C ILE A 500 -18.76 -10.96 7.17
N ARG A 501 -20.09 -11.00 7.16
CA ARG A 501 -20.89 -10.84 8.40
C ARG A 501 -20.61 -11.92 9.43
N LEU A 502 -20.49 -13.18 8.98
CA LEU A 502 -20.08 -14.28 9.84
C LEU A 502 -18.66 -14.06 10.39
N ARG A 503 -17.71 -13.71 9.52
CA ARG A 503 -16.31 -13.43 9.91
C ARG A 503 -16.22 -12.34 10.96
N ARG A 504 -17.00 -11.28 10.82
CA ARG A 504 -17.03 -10.15 11.74
C ARG A 504 -17.95 -10.37 12.95
N ASN A 505 -18.52 -11.57 13.11
CA ASN A 505 -19.45 -11.89 14.19
C ASN A 505 -20.62 -10.89 14.30
N TRP A 506 -21.15 -10.43 13.19
CA TRP A 506 -22.13 -9.35 13.14
C TRP A 506 -23.43 -9.66 13.90
N PHE A 507 -23.81 -10.95 13.92
CA PHE A 507 -25.00 -11.42 14.61
C PHE A 507 -24.72 -11.97 16.03
N ASN A 508 -23.49 -11.78 16.51
CA ASN A 508 -23.03 -12.25 17.82
C ASN A 508 -23.19 -13.78 18.06
N ASN A 509 -23.02 -14.57 16.99
CA ASN A 509 -23.18 -16.04 17.00
C ASN A 509 -22.02 -16.81 16.35
N THR A 510 -20.95 -16.14 15.94
CA THR A 510 -19.80 -16.73 15.25
C THR A 510 -18.47 -16.14 15.77
N ARG A 511 -18.41 -15.79 17.06
CA ARG A 511 -17.23 -15.13 17.65
C ARG A 511 -15.95 -15.93 17.43
N GLY A 512 -16.04 -17.26 17.35
CA GLY A 512 -14.91 -18.14 17.10
C GLY A 512 -14.17 -17.87 15.79
N LEU A 513 -14.80 -17.26 14.79
CA LEU A 513 -14.09 -16.84 13.56
C LEU A 513 -13.12 -15.67 13.83
N ARG A 514 -13.29 -14.93 14.92
CA ARG A 514 -12.41 -13.87 15.39
C ARG A 514 -11.34 -14.38 16.38
N GLY A 515 -11.45 -15.65 16.80
CA GLY A 515 -10.51 -16.29 17.72
C GLY A 515 -9.25 -16.80 17.01
N GLN A 516 -8.18 -16.97 17.78
CA GLN A 516 -6.90 -17.55 17.34
C GLN A 516 -6.97 -19.07 17.10
N PRO A 517 -7.67 -19.85 17.95
CA PRO A 517 -7.60 -21.29 17.89
C PRO A 517 -8.30 -21.88 16.66
N VAL A 518 -7.71 -22.96 16.15
CA VAL A 518 -8.30 -23.82 15.12
C VAL A 518 -7.91 -25.27 15.37
N ASN A 519 -8.85 -26.18 15.11
CA ASN A 519 -8.58 -27.61 15.09
C ASN A 519 -9.16 -28.22 13.82
N VAL A 520 -8.30 -28.66 12.91
CA VAL A 520 -8.70 -29.44 11.72
C VAL A 520 -8.82 -30.89 12.16
N PHE A 521 -9.99 -31.28 12.59
CA PHE A 521 -10.23 -32.58 13.20
C PHE A 521 -10.62 -33.69 12.19
N HIS A 522 -10.91 -33.31 10.94
CA HIS A 522 -11.24 -34.25 9.88
C HIS A 522 -10.57 -33.86 8.57
N VAL A 523 -9.77 -34.76 8.00
CA VAL A 523 -9.16 -34.61 6.66
C VAL A 523 -9.31 -35.94 5.93
N ASN A 524 -10.16 -35.98 4.93
CA ASN A 524 -10.33 -37.14 4.08
C ASN A 524 -9.87 -36.83 2.67
N ASN A 525 -8.62 -37.22 2.37
CA ASN A 525 -8.02 -36.93 1.06
C ASN A 525 -8.61 -37.78 -0.08
N THR A 526 -9.25 -38.92 0.21
CA THR A 526 -9.94 -39.74 -0.79
C THR A 526 -11.29 -39.14 -1.17
N ASN A 527 -12.08 -38.72 -0.20
CA ASN A 527 -13.39 -38.16 -0.41
C ASN A 527 -13.37 -36.63 -0.58
N LYS A 528 -12.20 -36.00 -0.48
CA LYS A 528 -12.01 -34.52 -0.58
C LYS A 528 -12.90 -33.74 0.38
N VAL A 529 -13.10 -34.26 1.59
CA VAL A 529 -13.88 -33.62 2.65
C VAL A 529 -12.94 -33.24 3.80
N MET A 530 -13.10 -32.03 4.28
CA MET A 530 -12.40 -31.49 5.44
C MET A 530 -13.37 -30.87 6.42
N ALA A 531 -13.09 -30.99 7.73
CA ALA A 531 -13.81 -30.23 8.74
C ALA A 531 -12.84 -29.68 9.78
N TYR A 532 -13.12 -28.44 10.19
CA TYR A 532 -12.37 -27.78 11.24
C TYR A 532 -13.25 -26.96 12.16
N HIS A 533 -12.82 -26.87 13.40
CA HIS A 533 -13.46 -26.11 14.46
C HIS A 533 -12.68 -24.83 14.73
N ARG A 534 -13.39 -23.73 14.86
CA ARG A 534 -12.90 -22.41 15.26
C ARG A 534 -13.60 -21.97 16.54
N TRP A 535 -12.85 -21.38 17.46
CA TRP A 535 -13.38 -20.80 18.69
C TRP A 535 -12.51 -19.64 19.17
N ASP A 536 -13.07 -18.79 20.01
CA ASP A 536 -12.37 -17.76 20.77
C ASP A 536 -12.26 -18.20 22.23
N GLN A 537 -13.38 -18.31 22.93
CA GLN A 537 -13.48 -18.77 24.31
C GLN A 537 -14.18 -20.15 24.41
N GLY A 538 -14.85 -20.54 23.35
CA GLY A 538 -15.67 -21.73 23.26
C GLY A 538 -17.09 -21.56 23.81
N GLY A 539 -17.99 -22.41 23.36
CA GLY A 539 -19.38 -22.42 23.82
C GLY A 539 -20.40 -21.88 22.81
N ALA A 540 -21.63 -21.73 23.26
CA ALA A 540 -22.74 -21.27 22.44
C ALA A 540 -22.50 -19.83 21.94
N GLY A 541 -22.74 -19.60 20.65
CA GLY A 541 -22.47 -18.32 19.99
C GLY A 541 -21.00 -18.05 19.66
N ASP A 542 -20.11 -18.97 20.02
CA ASP A 542 -18.67 -18.88 19.79
C ASP A 542 -18.19 -19.99 18.86
N ASP A 543 -18.40 -21.26 19.23
CA ASP A 543 -17.95 -22.41 18.46
C ASP A 543 -18.50 -22.41 17.02
N VAL A 544 -17.61 -22.47 16.03
CA VAL A 544 -17.95 -22.58 14.62
C VAL A 544 -17.30 -23.83 14.03
N VAL A 545 -18.11 -24.71 13.45
CA VAL A 545 -17.63 -25.85 12.68
C VAL A 545 -17.79 -25.57 11.21
N VAL A 546 -16.70 -25.67 10.48
CA VAL A 546 -16.67 -25.50 9.03
C VAL A 546 -16.48 -26.85 8.37
N VAL A 547 -17.36 -27.21 7.45
CA VAL A 547 -17.27 -28.45 6.66
C VAL A 547 -17.13 -28.09 5.20
N LEU A 548 -16.08 -28.58 4.57
CA LEU A 548 -15.73 -28.32 3.18
C LEU A 548 -15.83 -29.62 2.36
N ASN A 549 -16.63 -29.60 1.31
CA ASN A 549 -16.62 -30.61 0.27
C ASN A 549 -15.91 -30.04 -0.97
N LEU A 550 -14.71 -30.52 -1.26
CA LEU A 550 -13.93 -30.15 -2.45
C LEU A 550 -14.00 -31.21 -3.55
N ALA A 551 -14.79 -32.28 -3.37
CA ALA A 551 -15.01 -33.28 -4.41
C ALA A 551 -15.88 -32.72 -5.55
N ASP A 552 -15.78 -33.33 -6.72
CA ASP A 552 -16.63 -33.06 -7.87
C ASP A 552 -18.02 -33.72 -7.77
N ARG A 553 -18.37 -34.28 -6.59
CA ARG A 553 -19.60 -34.98 -6.31
C ARG A 553 -20.26 -34.56 -5.00
N SER A 554 -21.57 -34.77 -4.91
CA SER A 554 -22.33 -34.62 -3.67
C SER A 554 -22.27 -35.90 -2.83
N TYR A 555 -22.48 -35.75 -1.53
CA TYR A 555 -22.65 -36.83 -0.59
C TYR A 555 -24.04 -36.70 0.05
N ASP A 556 -24.92 -37.67 -0.17
CA ASP A 556 -26.26 -37.69 0.45
C ASP A 556 -26.17 -37.92 1.97
N SER A 557 -25.12 -38.58 2.41
CA SER A 557 -24.81 -38.82 3.82
C SER A 557 -23.29 -38.83 4.01
N TYR A 558 -22.81 -38.06 4.98
CA TYR A 558 -21.42 -38.04 5.35
C TYR A 558 -21.27 -37.80 6.86
N SER A 559 -20.63 -38.74 7.55
CA SER A 559 -20.47 -38.67 9.01
C SER A 559 -19.19 -37.97 9.41
N ILE A 560 -19.31 -36.95 10.26
CA ILE A 560 -18.19 -36.25 10.91
C ILE A 560 -18.44 -36.14 12.41
N GLY A 561 -17.36 -36.09 13.20
CA GLY A 561 -17.46 -35.78 14.62
C GLY A 561 -17.68 -34.26 14.82
N PHE A 562 -18.29 -33.91 15.96
CA PHE A 562 -18.40 -32.51 16.41
C PHE A 562 -17.65 -32.33 17.71
N PRO A 563 -17.16 -31.12 18.04
CA PRO A 563 -16.35 -30.86 19.24
C PRO A 563 -17.07 -31.21 20.54
N ARG A 564 -18.40 -31.16 20.55
CA ARG A 564 -19.26 -31.51 21.70
C ARG A 564 -20.66 -31.88 21.24
N GLY A 565 -21.38 -32.60 22.10
CA GLY A 565 -22.81 -32.86 21.93
C GLY A 565 -23.63 -31.58 22.09
N GLY A 566 -24.91 -31.66 21.65
CA GLY A 566 -25.86 -30.55 21.74
C GLY A 566 -26.46 -30.15 20.40
N THR A 567 -27.19 -29.04 20.38
CA THR A 567 -27.79 -28.49 19.16
C THR A 567 -26.79 -27.59 18.45
N TRP A 568 -26.65 -27.80 17.15
CA TRP A 568 -25.88 -26.97 16.23
C TRP A 568 -26.79 -26.38 15.19
N TYR A 569 -26.54 -25.16 14.78
CA TYR A 569 -27.32 -24.44 13.75
C TYR A 569 -26.49 -24.34 12.47
N VAL A 570 -27.16 -24.49 11.31
CA VAL A 570 -26.56 -24.38 9.98
C VAL A 570 -26.92 -23.02 9.38
#